data_fdf3aece024d9b799d143b538ca078e9
#
_entry.id   fdf3aece024d9b799d143b538ca078e9
#
_cell.length_a   1.000
_cell.length_b   1.000
_cell.length_c   1.000
_cell.angle_alpha   90.00
_cell.angle_beta   90.00
_cell.angle_gamma   90.00
#
_symmetry.space_group_name_H-M   'P 1'
#
loop_
_entity.id
_entity.type
_entity.pdbx_description
1 polymer ?
#
loop_
_entity_poly.entity_id
_entity_poly.type
_entity_poly.pdbx_seq_one_letter_code
_entity_poly.pdbx_strand_id
1 'polypeptide(L)'
;MGLFKSEDKVVSAINSLKQSSYEFIRVNTPIPSHKIMDALNLKKSRVGWFTLCGGILGFISGFALAIFTATRWNLIVSGKPIIAIIPFVVVGFEVTILGAVFGNVIGLLTQTRLPSFRWFKHYDARCSGEHFGVLAACEPMQEDGLKDFFQEQGAEVRVFETIKESPQL
;
A
#
# COMPACT_ATOMS: atom_id res chain seq x y z
N MET A 1 -17.80 -10.23 10.46
CA MET A 1 -17.39 -8.84 10.20
C MET A 1 -18.28 -7.90 10.99
N GLY A 2 -17.69 -7.03 11.80
CA GLY A 2 -18.40 -5.97 12.53
C GLY A 2 -18.33 -4.67 11.74
N LEU A 3 -19.49 -4.01 11.56
CA LEU A 3 -19.63 -2.72 10.91
C LEU A 3 -19.87 -1.62 11.96
N PHE A 4 -19.05 -0.60 11.97
CA PHE A 4 -19.08 0.51 12.92
C PHE A 4 -19.32 1.84 12.19
N LYS A 5 -19.98 2.78 12.84
CA LYS A 5 -20.17 4.16 12.34
C LYS A 5 -19.16 5.14 12.90
N SER A 6 -18.41 4.76 13.93
CA SER A 6 -17.46 5.63 14.62
C SER A 6 -16.05 5.04 14.59
N GLU A 7 -15.09 5.90 14.29
CA GLU A 7 -13.65 5.56 14.30
C GLU A 7 -13.16 5.10 15.68
N ASP A 8 -13.59 5.79 16.75
CA ASP A 8 -13.11 5.48 18.10
C ASP A 8 -13.61 4.10 18.57
N LYS A 9 -14.82 3.69 18.14
CA LYS A 9 -15.34 2.33 18.40
C LYS A 9 -14.54 1.27 17.67
N VAL A 10 -14.08 1.56 16.44
CA VAL A 10 -13.20 0.64 15.67
C VAL A 10 -11.88 0.44 16.38
N VAL A 11 -11.26 1.53 16.86
CA VAL A 11 -9.98 1.46 17.61
C VAL A 11 -10.16 0.63 18.89
N SER A 12 -11.25 0.85 19.63
CA SER A 12 -11.57 0.04 20.83
C SER A 12 -11.76 -1.43 20.48
N ALA A 13 -12.54 -1.73 19.43
CA ALA A 13 -12.77 -3.09 18.97
C ALA A 13 -11.48 -3.80 18.51
N ILE A 14 -10.58 -3.09 17.81
CA ILE A 14 -9.27 -3.64 17.40
C ILE A 14 -8.42 -3.97 18.64
N ASN A 15 -8.36 -3.08 19.63
CA ASN A 15 -7.58 -3.31 20.83
C ASN A 15 -8.14 -4.48 21.67
N SER A 16 -9.45 -4.59 21.77
CA SER A 16 -10.12 -5.72 22.44
C SER A 16 -9.90 -7.03 21.68
N LEU A 17 -9.97 -7.02 20.33
CA LEU A 17 -9.69 -8.19 19.51
C LEU A 17 -8.25 -8.70 19.67
N LYS A 18 -7.27 -7.78 19.79
CA LYS A 18 -5.86 -8.15 20.02
C LYS A 18 -5.62 -8.85 21.35
N GLN A 19 -6.50 -8.62 22.32
CA GLN A 19 -6.43 -9.26 23.65
C GLN A 19 -7.30 -10.53 23.74
N SER A 20 -8.12 -10.79 22.72
CA SER A 20 -8.99 -11.96 22.61
C SER A 20 -8.31 -13.11 21.87
N SER A 21 -8.96 -14.28 21.89
CA SER A 21 -8.52 -15.46 21.13
C SER A 21 -8.90 -15.42 19.65
N TYR A 22 -9.59 -14.37 19.20
CA TYR A 22 -10.05 -14.25 17.82
C TYR A 22 -8.95 -13.73 16.91
N GLU A 23 -8.89 -14.28 15.68
CA GLU A 23 -7.89 -13.86 14.70
C GLU A 23 -8.35 -12.62 13.96
N PHE A 24 -7.60 -11.53 14.12
CA PHE A 24 -7.81 -10.32 13.36
C PHE A 24 -7.31 -10.51 11.92
N ILE A 25 -8.19 -10.28 10.90
CA ILE A 25 -7.83 -10.43 9.49
C ILE A 25 -7.56 -9.06 8.86
N ARG A 26 -8.53 -8.12 8.94
CA ARG A 26 -8.48 -6.90 8.17
C ARG A 26 -9.45 -5.83 8.68
N VAL A 27 -9.07 -4.56 8.48
CA VAL A 27 -9.99 -3.42 8.61
C VAL A 27 -10.20 -2.79 7.24
N ASN A 28 -11.46 -2.50 6.93
CA ASN A 28 -11.87 -1.71 5.77
C ASN A 28 -12.34 -0.35 6.26
N THR A 29 -11.74 0.73 5.74
CA THR A 29 -12.08 2.10 6.15
C THR A 29 -12.44 2.94 4.92
N PRO A 30 -13.49 3.78 4.98
CA PRO A 30 -13.84 4.67 3.87
C PRO A 30 -12.81 5.79 3.68
N ILE A 31 -12.15 6.20 4.76
CA ILE A 31 -11.12 7.23 4.79
C ILE A 31 -9.87 6.72 5.50
N PRO A 32 -8.67 7.13 5.09
CA PRO A 32 -7.45 6.80 5.82
C PRO A 32 -7.47 7.48 7.19
N SER A 33 -7.31 6.68 8.25
CA SER A 33 -7.26 7.13 9.63
C SER A 33 -5.91 6.80 10.27
N HIS A 34 -5.25 7.82 10.80
CA HIS A 34 -4.00 7.64 11.54
C HIS A 34 -4.22 6.85 12.84
N LYS A 35 -5.33 7.07 13.54
CA LYS A 35 -5.66 6.36 14.78
C LYS A 35 -5.79 4.85 14.56
N ILE A 36 -6.47 4.45 13.49
CA ILE A 36 -6.63 3.02 13.13
C ILE A 36 -5.29 2.44 12.70
N MET A 37 -4.47 3.19 11.93
CA MET A 37 -3.15 2.74 11.51
C MET A 37 -2.20 2.55 12.71
N ASP A 38 -2.25 3.44 13.69
CA ASP A 38 -1.47 3.34 14.91
C ASP A 38 -1.96 2.18 15.79
N ALA A 39 -3.28 2.01 15.93
CA ALA A 39 -3.87 0.88 16.64
C ALA A 39 -3.48 -0.46 16.01
N LEU A 40 -3.33 -0.54 14.68
CA LEU A 40 -2.89 -1.73 13.97
C LEU A 40 -1.38 -1.95 14.04
N ASN A 41 -0.61 -0.95 14.48
CA ASN A 41 0.86 -0.97 14.53
C ASN A 41 1.49 -1.35 13.17
N LEU A 42 0.97 -0.77 12.09
CA LEU A 42 1.40 -1.08 10.73
C LEU A 42 2.83 -0.59 10.47
N LYS A 43 3.65 -1.45 9.90
CA LYS A 43 5.00 -1.08 9.47
C LYS A 43 4.95 -0.05 8.33
N LYS A 44 5.85 0.94 8.37
CA LYS A 44 5.99 1.92 7.29
C LYS A 44 6.27 1.25 5.95
N SER A 45 5.63 1.77 4.91
CA SER A 45 5.83 1.28 3.53
C SER A 45 7.29 1.48 3.07
N ARG A 46 7.84 0.46 2.40
CA ARG A 46 9.16 0.52 1.80
C ARG A 46 9.14 1.03 0.35
N VAL A 47 7.99 1.40 -0.19
CA VAL A 47 7.86 1.91 -1.58
C VAL A 47 8.76 3.11 -1.82
N GLY A 48 8.92 4.00 -0.82
CA GLY A 48 9.81 5.15 -0.92
C GLY A 48 11.27 4.80 -1.26
N TRP A 49 11.79 3.66 -0.79
CA TRP A 49 13.13 3.19 -1.14
C TRP A 49 13.24 2.78 -2.61
N PHE A 50 12.20 2.14 -3.16
CA PHE A 50 12.16 1.79 -4.59
C PHE A 50 12.15 3.05 -5.46
N THR A 51 11.37 4.06 -5.06
CA THR A 51 11.33 5.37 -5.74
C THR A 51 12.69 6.06 -5.71
N LEU A 52 13.36 6.08 -4.55
CA LEU A 52 14.68 6.67 -4.40
C LEU A 52 15.74 5.95 -5.27
N CYS A 53 15.81 4.62 -5.20
CA CYS A 53 16.71 3.84 -6.01
C CYS A 53 16.46 4.03 -7.52
N GLY A 54 15.17 4.02 -7.91
CA GLY A 54 14.77 4.28 -9.29
C GLY A 54 15.21 5.66 -9.78
N GLY A 55 15.06 6.69 -8.96
CA GLY A 55 15.51 8.05 -9.26
C GLY A 55 17.03 8.16 -9.42
N ILE A 56 17.80 7.59 -8.49
CA ILE A 56 19.28 7.61 -8.57
C ILE A 56 19.77 6.88 -9.82
N LEU A 57 19.24 5.69 -10.08
CA LEU A 57 19.60 4.92 -11.29
C LEU A 57 19.19 5.67 -12.55
N GLY A 58 18.01 6.31 -12.55
CA GLY A 58 17.53 7.14 -13.64
C GLY A 58 18.48 8.29 -13.93
N PHE A 59 18.93 9.02 -12.89
CA PHE A 59 19.89 10.12 -13.05
C PHE A 59 21.20 9.68 -13.67
N ILE A 60 21.80 8.63 -13.10
CA ILE A 60 23.10 8.10 -13.59
C ILE A 60 22.97 7.61 -15.03
N SER A 61 21.91 6.85 -15.34
CA SER A 61 21.70 6.30 -16.69
C SER A 61 21.40 7.38 -17.72
N GLY A 62 20.58 8.40 -17.36
CA GLY A 62 20.28 9.52 -18.24
C GLY A 62 21.50 10.35 -18.55
N PHE A 63 22.31 10.64 -17.55
CA PHE A 63 23.56 11.39 -17.74
C PHE A 63 24.58 10.58 -18.57
N ALA A 64 24.74 9.30 -18.27
CA ALA A 64 25.62 8.41 -19.04
C ALA A 64 25.16 8.25 -20.50
N LEU A 65 23.86 8.15 -20.74
CA LEU A 65 23.29 8.05 -22.08
C LEU A 65 23.55 9.36 -22.88
N ALA A 66 23.36 10.50 -22.24
CA ALA A 66 23.63 11.80 -22.86
C ALA A 66 25.10 11.95 -23.27
N ILE A 67 26.05 11.57 -22.41
CA ILE A 67 27.49 11.56 -22.72
C ILE A 67 27.79 10.56 -23.83
N PHE A 68 27.24 9.36 -23.75
CA PHE A 68 27.47 8.30 -24.75
C PHE A 68 27.01 8.75 -26.14
N THR A 69 25.81 9.29 -26.27
CA THR A 69 25.28 9.77 -27.55
C THR A 69 26.07 10.96 -28.10
N ALA A 70 26.44 11.92 -27.26
CA ALA A 70 27.23 13.08 -27.70
C ALA A 70 28.63 12.71 -28.18
N THR A 71 29.26 11.69 -27.59
CA THR A 71 30.60 11.23 -28.00
C THR A 71 30.58 10.32 -29.22
N ARG A 72 29.45 9.67 -29.52
CA ARG A 72 29.32 8.83 -30.74
C ARG A 72 29.17 9.65 -32.02
N TRP A 73 28.49 10.79 -31.92
CA TRP A 73 28.34 11.74 -33.00
C TRP A 73 29.11 13.02 -32.67
N ASN A 74 30.36 13.13 -33.10
CA ASN A 74 31.22 14.29 -32.88
C ASN A 74 30.70 15.53 -33.65
N LEU A 75 29.45 15.94 -33.37
CA LEU A 75 28.86 17.12 -33.98
C LEU A 75 29.29 18.35 -33.19
N ILE A 76 30.26 19.05 -33.72
CA ILE A 76 30.65 20.38 -33.22
C ILE A 76 29.67 21.39 -33.78
N VAL A 77 28.73 21.90 -32.95
CA VAL A 77 27.79 22.94 -33.35
C VAL A 77 28.22 24.27 -32.73
N SER A 78 28.57 25.22 -33.57
CA SER A 78 28.84 26.62 -33.19
C SER A 78 29.80 26.81 -32.01
N GLY A 79 30.94 26.08 -31.96
CA GLY A 79 31.96 26.28 -30.93
C GLY A 79 31.59 25.80 -29.52
N LYS A 80 30.46 25.12 -29.36
CA LYS A 80 30.09 24.52 -28.08
C LYS A 80 30.88 23.22 -27.83
N PRO A 81 31.28 22.92 -26.58
CA PRO A 81 31.94 21.67 -26.25
C PRO A 81 31.01 20.51 -26.53
N ILE A 82 31.54 19.38 -26.98
CA ILE A 82 30.80 18.13 -27.26
C ILE A 82 30.05 17.66 -26.03
N ILE A 83 30.65 17.80 -24.86
CA ILE A 83 30.03 17.51 -23.57
C ILE A 83 29.55 18.82 -22.96
N ALA A 84 28.26 19.13 -23.13
CA ALA A 84 27.61 20.30 -22.56
C ALA A 84 26.87 19.92 -21.28
N ILE A 85 27.41 20.27 -20.12
CA ILE A 85 26.89 19.85 -18.81
C ILE A 85 25.44 20.29 -18.61
N ILE A 86 25.09 21.56 -18.93
CA ILE A 86 23.76 22.12 -18.66
C ILE A 86 22.64 21.34 -19.37
N PRO A 87 22.67 21.10 -20.70
CA PRO A 87 21.68 20.25 -21.36
C PRO A 87 21.65 18.82 -20.83
N PHE A 88 22.80 18.27 -20.44
CA PHE A 88 22.88 16.89 -19.94
C PHE A 88 22.22 16.74 -18.57
N VAL A 89 22.29 17.77 -17.72
CA VAL A 89 21.56 17.80 -16.44
C VAL A 89 20.05 17.77 -16.68
N VAL A 90 19.56 18.47 -17.70
CA VAL A 90 18.13 18.44 -18.05
C VAL A 90 17.70 17.04 -18.45
N VAL A 91 18.44 16.36 -19.33
CA VAL A 91 18.16 14.98 -19.72
C VAL A 91 18.25 14.03 -18.50
N GLY A 92 19.29 14.18 -17.68
CA GLY A 92 19.43 13.43 -16.44
C GLY A 92 18.24 13.60 -15.51
N PHE A 93 17.74 14.83 -15.36
CA PHE A 93 16.58 15.13 -14.54
C PHE A 93 15.28 14.47 -15.07
N GLU A 94 15.03 14.51 -16.36
CA GLU A 94 13.88 13.85 -16.99
C GLU A 94 13.91 12.33 -16.76
N VAL A 95 15.08 11.71 -17.00
CA VAL A 95 15.24 10.26 -16.79
C VAL A 95 15.17 9.90 -15.30
N THR A 96 15.56 10.83 -14.40
CA THR A 96 15.37 10.67 -12.94
C THR A 96 13.90 10.54 -12.58
N ILE A 97 13.06 11.45 -13.09
CA ILE A 97 11.61 11.41 -12.83
C ILE A 97 11.03 10.11 -13.36
N LEU A 98 11.38 9.75 -14.60
CA LEU A 98 10.91 8.51 -15.21
C LEU A 98 11.33 7.28 -14.39
N GLY A 99 12.59 7.19 -13.98
CA GLY A 99 13.15 6.13 -13.16
C GLY A 99 12.47 6.04 -11.79
N ALA A 100 12.21 7.21 -11.17
CA ALA A 100 11.50 7.27 -9.88
C ALA A 100 10.05 6.77 -10.00
N VAL A 101 9.34 7.13 -11.07
CA VAL A 101 7.97 6.65 -11.33
C VAL A 101 7.95 5.15 -11.54
N PHE A 102 8.84 4.61 -12.37
CA PHE A 102 8.95 3.16 -12.57
C PHE A 102 9.32 2.44 -11.27
N GLY A 103 10.28 2.95 -10.51
CA GLY A 103 10.64 2.42 -9.20
C GLY A 103 9.45 2.40 -8.24
N ASN A 104 8.64 3.45 -8.22
CA ASN A 104 7.44 3.53 -7.40
C ASN A 104 6.41 2.47 -7.80
N VAL A 105 6.12 2.34 -9.09
CA VAL A 105 5.15 1.34 -9.61
C VAL A 105 5.63 -0.08 -9.27
N ILE A 106 6.90 -0.40 -9.51
CA ILE A 106 7.47 -1.70 -9.17
C ILE A 106 7.39 -1.94 -7.66
N GLY A 107 7.76 -0.94 -6.84
CA GLY A 107 7.67 -1.01 -5.39
C GLY A 107 6.24 -1.24 -4.90
N LEU A 108 5.26 -0.58 -5.51
CA LEU A 108 3.84 -0.78 -5.21
C LEU A 108 3.40 -2.21 -5.56
N LEU A 109 3.65 -2.66 -6.79
CA LEU A 109 3.23 -3.99 -7.25
C LEU A 109 3.85 -5.12 -6.42
N THR A 110 5.13 -5.00 -6.08
CA THR A 110 5.85 -6.01 -5.27
C THR A 110 5.35 -6.03 -3.83
N GLN A 111 5.09 -4.87 -3.21
CA GLN A 111 4.62 -4.83 -1.83
C GLN A 111 3.15 -5.21 -1.67
N THR A 112 2.30 -4.86 -2.63
CA THR A 112 0.87 -5.19 -2.59
C THR A 112 0.57 -6.59 -3.11
N ARG A 113 1.57 -7.29 -3.70
CA ARG A 113 1.40 -8.62 -4.33
C ARG A 113 0.22 -8.64 -5.30
N LEU A 114 0.03 -7.56 -6.06
CA LEU A 114 -0.99 -7.48 -7.10
C LEU A 114 -0.57 -8.31 -8.34
N PRO A 115 -1.53 -8.95 -9.06
CA PRO A 115 -2.97 -8.90 -8.88
C PRO A 115 -3.47 -9.93 -7.87
N SER A 116 -4.21 -9.48 -6.85
CA SER A 116 -4.87 -10.37 -5.89
C SER A 116 -6.38 -10.10 -5.88
N PHE A 117 -7.15 -10.98 -6.51
CA PHE A 117 -8.62 -10.89 -6.56
C PHE A 117 -9.31 -11.37 -5.27
N ARG A 118 -8.55 -11.85 -4.29
CA ARG A 118 -9.07 -12.36 -3.01
C ARG A 118 -9.74 -11.28 -2.16
N TRP A 119 -9.41 -10.01 -2.39
CA TRP A 119 -9.90 -8.87 -1.61
C TRP A 119 -11.40 -8.64 -1.74
N PHE A 120 -12.00 -9.04 -2.87
CA PHE A 120 -13.41 -8.81 -3.15
C PHE A 120 -14.36 -9.83 -2.50
N LYS A 121 -13.87 -11.02 -2.12
CA LYS A 121 -14.75 -12.10 -1.63
C LYS A 121 -15.46 -11.80 -0.30
N HIS A 122 -14.87 -10.96 0.57
CA HIS A 122 -15.38 -10.65 1.91
C HIS A 122 -15.43 -9.14 2.12
N TYR A 123 -15.92 -8.43 1.11
CA TYR A 123 -16.04 -6.99 1.13
C TYR A 123 -17.51 -6.58 1.22
N ASP A 124 -17.83 -5.63 2.12
CA ASP A 124 -19.16 -4.99 2.18
C ASP A 124 -19.07 -3.60 1.55
N ALA A 125 -19.93 -3.33 0.56
CA ALA A 125 -19.99 -2.05 -0.14
C ALA A 125 -20.23 -0.85 0.77
N ARG A 126 -20.86 -1.06 1.94
CA ARG A 126 -21.07 -0.03 2.97
C ARG A 126 -19.77 0.53 3.54
N CYS A 127 -18.67 -0.26 3.49
CA CYS A 127 -17.34 0.20 3.91
C CYS A 127 -16.70 1.21 2.95
N SER A 128 -17.27 1.42 1.76
CA SER A 128 -16.89 2.52 0.86
C SER A 128 -17.65 3.82 1.11
N GLY A 129 -18.67 3.79 1.99
CA GLY A 129 -19.50 4.94 2.33
C GLY A 129 -19.20 5.46 3.74
N GLU A 130 -20.07 5.16 4.68
CA GLU A 130 -20.05 5.73 6.04
C GLU A 130 -19.63 4.73 7.12
N HIS A 131 -19.36 3.47 6.76
CA HIS A 131 -19.11 2.43 7.75
C HIS A 131 -17.66 1.94 7.71
N PHE A 132 -17.14 1.69 8.90
CA PHE A 132 -15.85 1.04 9.11
C PHE A 132 -16.10 -0.45 9.33
N GLY A 133 -15.41 -1.32 8.59
CA GLY A 133 -15.57 -2.77 8.70
C GLY A 133 -14.38 -3.43 9.35
N VAL A 134 -14.58 -4.17 10.45
CA VAL A 134 -13.55 -5.00 11.08
C VAL A 134 -13.85 -6.47 10.77
N LEU A 135 -12.95 -7.12 10.06
CA LEU A 135 -13.03 -8.53 9.72
C LEU A 135 -12.16 -9.34 10.68
N ALA A 136 -12.78 -10.24 11.41
CA ALA A 136 -12.09 -11.21 12.25
C ALA A 136 -12.52 -12.63 11.86
N ALA A 137 -11.65 -13.62 12.07
CA ALA A 137 -11.95 -15.03 11.94
C ALA A 137 -12.02 -15.69 13.32
N CYS A 138 -12.82 -16.75 13.38
CA CYS A 138 -12.93 -17.65 14.52
C CYS A 138 -13.16 -19.08 14.03
N GLU A 139 -12.97 -20.05 14.91
CA GLU A 139 -13.40 -21.41 14.65
C GLU A 139 -14.93 -21.49 14.60
N PRO A 140 -15.52 -22.46 13.86
CA PRO A 140 -16.97 -22.57 13.71
C PRO A 140 -17.73 -22.67 15.05
N MET A 141 -17.10 -23.25 16.07
CA MET A 141 -17.68 -23.36 17.42
C MET A 141 -17.71 -22.03 18.19
N GLN A 142 -16.94 -21.03 17.77
CA GLN A 142 -16.82 -19.73 18.42
C GLN A 142 -17.55 -18.59 17.68
N GLU A 143 -18.34 -18.94 16.66
CA GLU A 143 -19.01 -17.97 15.80
C GLU A 143 -19.99 -17.08 16.59
N ASP A 144 -20.79 -17.68 17.46
CA ASP A 144 -21.77 -16.93 18.26
C ASP A 144 -21.08 -16.01 19.27
N GLY A 145 -20.00 -16.48 19.92
CA GLY A 145 -19.20 -15.63 20.79
C GLY A 145 -18.56 -14.45 20.08
N LEU A 146 -18.13 -14.61 18.82
CA LEU A 146 -17.61 -13.49 18.02
C LEU A 146 -18.71 -12.53 17.59
N LYS A 147 -19.93 -13.02 17.35
CA LYS A 147 -21.10 -12.16 17.06
C LYS A 147 -21.43 -11.30 18.28
N ASP A 148 -21.53 -11.93 19.45
CA ASP A 148 -21.84 -11.25 20.71
C ASP A 148 -20.77 -10.21 21.04
N PHE A 149 -19.50 -10.53 20.86
CA PHE A 149 -18.38 -9.61 21.03
C PHE A 149 -18.53 -8.35 20.17
N PHE A 150 -18.85 -8.47 18.88
CA PHE A 150 -19.07 -7.33 18.01
C PHE A 150 -20.33 -6.54 18.37
N GLN A 151 -21.41 -7.20 18.80
CA GLN A 151 -22.65 -6.55 19.23
C GLN A 151 -22.45 -5.74 20.50
N GLU A 152 -21.71 -6.26 21.49
CA GLU A 152 -21.35 -5.55 22.72
C GLU A 152 -20.53 -4.28 22.44
N GLN A 153 -19.68 -4.31 21.40
CA GLN A 153 -18.93 -3.14 20.93
C GLN A 153 -19.80 -2.18 20.08
N GLY A 154 -21.08 -2.50 19.89
CA GLY A 154 -22.04 -1.67 19.15
C GLY A 154 -21.84 -1.71 17.65
N ALA A 155 -21.38 -2.83 17.11
CA ALA A 155 -21.25 -3.09 15.68
C ALA A 155 -22.49 -3.78 15.11
N GLU A 156 -22.83 -3.49 13.88
CA GLU A 156 -23.74 -4.31 13.08
C GLU A 156 -22.94 -5.52 12.54
N VAL A 157 -23.38 -6.73 12.87
CA VAL A 157 -22.63 -7.93 12.51
C VAL A 157 -23.07 -8.49 11.18
N ARG A 158 -22.12 -8.77 10.30
CA ARG A 158 -22.34 -9.51 9.04
C ARG A 158 -21.44 -10.74 9.01
N VAL A 159 -22.06 -11.92 8.78
CA VAL A 159 -21.34 -13.18 8.66
C VAL A 159 -21.02 -13.44 7.20
N PHE A 160 -19.79 -13.84 6.93
CA PHE A 160 -19.36 -14.35 5.63
C PHE A 160 -19.03 -15.83 5.79
N GLU A 161 -19.40 -16.64 4.80
CA GLU A 161 -19.08 -18.06 4.82
C GLU A 161 -17.57 -18.33 4.82
N THR A 162 -17.20 -19.42 5.44
CA THR A 162 -15.85 -19.83 5.87
C THR A 162 -14.74 -19.53 4.86
N ILE A 163 -13.75 -18.79 5.30
CA ILE A 163 -12.44 -18.71 4.66
C ILE A 163 -11.69 -20.02 4.99
N LYS A 164 -11.81 -21.03 4.15
CA LYS A 164 -10.87 -22.16 4.15
C LYS A 164 -9.58 -21.70 3.48
N GLU A 165 -8.74 -20.96 4.18
CA GLU A 165 -7.35 -20.77 3.74
C GLU A 165 -6.50 -20.34 4.92
N SER A 166 -5.48 -21.14 5.22
CA SER A 166 -4.39 -20.86 6.14
C SER A 166 -3.72 -19.49 5.87
N PRO A 167 -3.27 -18.78 6.91
CA PRO A 167 -2.47 -17.58 6.76
C PRO A 167 -1.13 -17.97 6.14
N GLN A 168 -0.90 -17.57 4.90
CA GLN A 168 0.45 -17.55 4.38
C GLN A 168 1.04 -16.17 4.70
N LEU A 169 2.03 -16.20 5.56
CA LEU A 169 2.97 -15.16 5.95
C LEU A 169 3.56 -14.38 4.76
#